data_ef6ef980b7461cc74e1fa0195fbcd6dd
#
_entry.id   ef6ef980b7461cc74e1fa0195fbcd6dd
#
_cell.length_a   1.000
_cell.length_b   1.000
_cell.length_c   1.000
_cell.angle_alpha   90.00
_cell.angle_beta   90.00
_cell.angle_gamma   90.00
#
_symmetry.space_group_name_H-M   'P 1'
#
loop_
_entity.id
_entity.type
_entity.pdbx_description
1 polymer ?
#
loop_
_entity_poly.entity_id
_entity_poly.type
_entity_poly.pdbx_seq_one_letter_code
_entity_poly.pdbx_strand_id
1 'polypeptide(L)'
;MAKRILVPVEQSSAMEFTLRVVRMVACESGGIVRLLTVVPIPEPLRDVRGAILLTTDQRMERMTIAMAEKLDRLAATHLDGVPVETSVIFGDRTVEIGLEAECFHADLVVLPLERRRSPAAWLADRARRLLASRPANEIDVLRVSALRAQPIA
;
A
#
# COMPACT_ATOMS: atom_id res chain seq x y z
N MET A 1 14.41 11.15 -15.07
CA MET A 1 13.21 10.36 -15.35
C MET A 1 12.28 10.40 -14.14
N ALA A 2 11.02 10.60 -14.39
CA ALA A 2 10.01 10.56 -13.33
C ALA A 2 9.93 9.17 -12.72
N LYS A 3 10.05 9.07 -11.39
CA LYS A 3 9.94 7.79 -10.68
C LYS A 3 8.47 7.36 -10.52
N ARG A 4 8.23 6.08 -10.63
CA ARG A 4 6.95 5.46 -10.30
C ARG A 4 7.02 4.85 -8.91
N ILE A 5 6.28 5.41 -7.98
CA ILE A 5 6.35 5.07 -6.57
C ILE A 5 5.07 4.35 -6.16
N LEU A 6 5.19 3.10 -5.75
CA LEU A 6 4.08 2.31 -5.21
C LEU A 6 4.08 2.37 -3.68
N VAL A 7 2.97 2.71 -3.08
CA VAL A 7 2.81 2.80 -1.63
C VAL A 7 1.63 1.95 -1.18
N PRO A 8 1.90 0.75 -0.67
CA PRO A 8 0.88 -0.02 0.02
C PRO A 8 0.44 0.70 1.30
N VAL A 9 -0.84 1.02 1.39
CA VAL A 9 -1.43 1.75 2.52
C VAL A 9 -1.90 0.78 3.58
N GLU A 10 -1.48 0.99 4.81
CA GLU A 10 -1.87 0.23 5.99
C GLU A 10 -2.47 1.14 7.05
N GLN A 11 -3.22 0.54 7.99
CA GLN A 11 -3.60 1.24 9.21
C GLN A 11 -2.43 1.19 10.19
N SER A 12 -1.51 2.12 10.05
CA SER A 12 -0.29 2.19 10.83
C SER A 12 -0.06 3.62 11.29
N SER A 13 0.44 3.77 12.51
CA SER A 13 0.86 5.09 13.03
C SER A 13 2.01 5.70 12.23
N ALA A 14 2.76 4.88 11.49
CA ALA A 14 3.85 5.33 10.62
C ALA A 14 3.36 5.83 9.24
N MET A 15 2.08 5.66 8.92
CA MET A 15 1.57 5.94 7.56
C MET A 15 1.69 7.42 7.19
N GLU A 16 1.33 8.32 8.08
CA GLU A 16 1.44 9.76 7.81
C GLU A 16 2.88 10.20 7.56
N PHE A 17 3.81 9.70 8.37
CA PHE A 17 5.23 9.98 8.18
C PHE A 17 5.73 9.39 6.85
N THR A 18 5.31 8.18 6.54
CA THR A 18 5.63 7.52 5.27
C THR A 18 5.17 8.35 4.07
N LEU A 19 3.94 8.86 4.11
CA LEU A 19 3.40 9.70 3.03
C LEU A 19 4.13 11.04 2.89
N ARG A 20 4.62 11.62 3.97
CA ARG A 20 5.48 12.83 3.92
C ARG A 20 6.80 12.54 3.19
N VAL A 21 7.43 11.41 3.49
CA VAL A 21 8.67 10.99 2.81
C VAL A 21 8.40 10.73 1.32
N VAL A 22 7.30 10.03 1.01
CA VAL A 22 6.87 9.77 -0.38
C VAL A 22 6.65 11.06 -1.14
N ARG A 23 5.96 12.04 -0.54
CA ARG A 23 5.75 13.35 -1.16
C ARG A 23 7.06 14.03 -1.49
N MET A 24 8.00 14.03 -0.57
CA MET A 24 9.33 14.62 -0.78
C MET A 24 10.07 13.97 -1.94
N VAL A 25 10.13 12.65 -1.97
CA VAL A 25 10.78 11.89 -3.06
C VAL A 25 10.08 12.12 -4.39
N ALA A 26 8.75 12.13 -4.41
CA ALA A 26 7.96 12.36 -5.62
C ALA A 26 8.16 13.79 -6.17
N CYS A 27 8.18 14.80 -5.31
CA CYS A 27 8.43 16.18 -5.72
C CYS A 27 9.84 16.36 -6.30
N GLU A 28 10.85 15.76 -5.67
CA GLU A 28 12.23 15.85 -6.16
C GLU A 28 12.47 15.12 -7.49
N SER A 29 11.79 13.99 -7.69
CA SER A 29 11.95 13.18 -8.89
C SER A 29 10.96 13.53 -10.01
N GLY A 30 9.98 14.41 -9.77
CA GLY A 30 8.86 14.62 -10.69
C GLY A 30 8.01 13.36 -10.89
N GLY A 31 7.92 12.51 -9.86
CA GLY A 31 7.35 11.18 -9.93
C GLY A 31 5.83 11.11 -9.82
N ILE A 32 5.31 9.93 -10.09
CA ILE A 32 3.89 9.55 -9.90
C ILE A 32 3.80 8.57 -8.73
N VAL A 33 2.82 8.78 -7.86
CA VAL A 33 2.55 7.91 -6.72
C VAL A 33 1.29 7.10 -6.97
N ARG A 34 1.35 5.79 -6.73
CA ARG A 34 0.17 4.93 -6.66
C ARG A 34 -0.02 4.46 -5.23
N LEU A 35 -1.14 4.84 -4.63
CA LEU A 35 -1.59 4.33 -3.34
C LEU A 35 -2.37 3.03 -3.56
N LEU A 36 -1.94 1.97 -2.92
CA LEU A 36 -2.52 0.64 -3.05
C LEU A 36 -3.10 0.17 -1.72
N THR A 37 -4.33 -0.30 -1.72
CA THR A 37 -4.91 -1.07 -0.61
C THR A 37 -5.18 -2.49 -1.08
N VAL A 38 -4.60 -3.47 -0.40
CA VAL A 38 -4.90 -4.89 -0.62
C VAL A 38 -5.80 -5.37 0.52
N VAL A 39 -6.95 -5.90 0.15
CA VAL A 39 -7.98 -6.37 1.08
C VAL A 39 -8.17 -7.87 0.91
N PRO A 40 -8.22 -8.67 1.98
CA PRO A 40 -8.58 -10.07 1.88
C PRO A 40 -9.98 -10.21 1.26
N ILE A 41 -10.17 -11.24 0.44
CA ILE A 41 -11.48 -11.54 -0.14
C ILE A 41 -12.48 -11.79 0.99
N PRO A 42 -13.56 -11.01 1.11
CA PRO A 42 -14.50 -11.13 2.20
C PRO A 42 -15.40 -12.35 2.03
N GLU A 43 -15.74 -13.00 3.13
CA GLU A 43 -16.78 -14.01 3.13
C GLU A 43 -18.17 -13.37 2.98
N PRO A 44 -19.17 -14.10 2.46
CA PRO A 44 -20.54 -13.59 2.40
C PRO A 44 -21.06 -13.32 3.83
N LEU A 45 -21.81 -12.24 3.97
CA LEU A 45 -22.46 -11.91 5.24
C LEU A 45 -23.72 -12.77 5.40
N ARG A 46 -23.82 -13.47 6.52
CA ARG A 46 -24.96 -14.35 6.83
C ARG A 46 -25.69 -13.86 8.09
N ASP A 47 -26.99 -14.14 8.16
CA ASP A 47 -27.77 -13.96 9.37
C ASP A 47 -27.54 -15.12 10.36
N VAL A 48 -28.17 -15.04 11.52
CA VAL A 48 -28.10 -16.07 12.58
C VAL A 48 -28.64 -17.43 12.15
N ARG A 49 -29.41 -17.48 11.06
CA ARG A 49 -30.00 -18.69 10.47
C ARG A 49 -29.18 -19.22 9.28
N GLY A 50 -28.09 -18.54 8.93
CA GLY A 50 -27.21 -18.91 7.82
C GLY A 50 -27.65 -18.39 6.46
N ALA A 51 -28.74 -17.60 6.36
CA ALA A 51 -29.17 -17.00 5.11
C ALA A 51 -28.20 -15.88 4.68
N ILE A 52 -27.88 -15.80 3.39
CA ILE A 52 -26.96 -14.79 2.85
C ILE A 52 -27.67 -13.43 2.82
N LEU A 53 -27.15 -12.46 3.59
CA LEU A 53 -27.59 -11.07 3.56
C LEU A 53 -26.86 -10.25 2.49
N LEU A 54 -25.55 -10.49 2.35
CA LEU A 54 -24.73 -9.89 1.29
C LEU A 54 -23.81 -10.97 0.71
N THR A 55 -23.74 -11.02 -0.60
CA THR A 55 -22.80 -11.89 -1.31
C THR A 55 -21.37 -11.34 -1.19
N THR A 56 -20.38 -12.18 -1.47
CA THR A 56 -18.97 -11.75 -1.55
C THR A 56 -18.80 -10.57 -2.50
N ASP A 57 -19.39 -10.63 -3.70
CA ASP A 57 -19.29 -9.56 -4.71
C ASP A 57 -19.89 -8.23 -4.22
N GLN A 58 -21.05 -8.28 -3.58
CA GLN A 58 -21.68 -7.09 -2.99
C GLN A 58 -20.81 -6.48 -1.88
N ARG A 59 -20.18 -7.32 -1.07
CA ARG A 59 -19.25 -6.84 -0.03
C ARG A 59 -18.00 -6.23 -0.66
N MET A 60 -17.41 -6.87 -1.66
CA MET A 60 -16.26 -6.35 -2.38
C MET A 60 -16.55 -4.98 -3.00
N GLU A 61 -17.70 -4.83 -3.65
CA GLU A 61 -18.12 -3.55 -4.24
C GLU A 61 -18.21 -2.43 -3.20
N ARG A 62 -18.86 -2.68 -2.07
CA ARG A 62 -18.96 -1.70 -0.97
C ARG A 62 -17.60 -1.36 -0.36
N MET A 63 -16.76 -2.35 -0.17
CA MET A 63 -15.40 -2.15 0.36
C MET A 63 -14.53 -1.36 -0.63
N THR A 64 -14.66 -1.62 -1.92
CA THR A 64 -13.94 -0.88 -2.95
C THR A 64 -14.26 0.62 -2.89
N ILE A 65 -15.52 0.98 -2.81
CA ILE A 65 -15.97 2.37 -2.71
C ILE A 65 -15.40 3.02 -1.45
N ALA A 66 -15.55 2.38 -0.30
CA ALA A 66 -15.07 2.92 0.98
C ALA A 66 -13.55 3.08 1.02
N MET A 67 -12.81 2.11 0.48
CA MET A 67 -11.35 2.17 0.44
C MET A 67 -10.84 3.21 -0.57
N ALA A 68 -11.48 3.32 -1.74
CA ALA A 68 -11.13 4.34 -2.72
C ALA A 68 -11.30 5.76 -2.16
N GLU A 69 -12.41 6.03 -1.47
CA GLU A 69 -12.64 7.31 -0.79
C GLU A 69 -11.58 7.60 0.28
N LYS A 70 -11.17 6.59 1.02
CA LYS A 70 -10.10 6.71 2.02
C LYS A 70 -8.75 7.04 1.38
N LEU A 71 -8.41 6.37 0.29
CA LEU A 71 -7.17 6.63 -0.45
C LEU A 71 -7.17 8.04 -1.04
N ASP A 72 -8.28 8.49 -1.59
CA ASP A 72 -8.43 9.83 -2.15
C ASP A 72 -8.26 10.91 -1.05
N ARG A 73 -8.80 10.69 0.13
CA ARG A 73 -8.60 11.59 1.28
C ARG A 73 -7.15 11.64 1.73
N LEU A 74 -6.47 10.49 1.79
CA LEU A 74 -5.04 10.44 2.13
C LEU A 74 -4.20 11.19 1.11
N ALA A 75 -4.48 11.01 -0.18
CA ALA A 75 -3.81 11.72 -1.25
C ALA A 75 -4.01 13.23 -1.15
N ALA A 76 -5.24 13.69 -0.95
CA ALA A 76 -5.56 15.10 -0.81
C ALA A 76 -4.88 15.75 0.41
N THR A 77 -4.78 15.00 1.52
CA THR A 77 -4.21 15.52 2.77
C THR A 77 -2.69 15.52 2.78
N HIS A 78 -2.05 14.49 2.24
CA HIS A 78 -0.60 14.27 2.40
C HIS A 78 0.22 14.38 1.13
N LEU A 79 -0.39 14.26 -0.04
CA LEU A 79 0.29 14.22 -1.35
C LEU A 79 -0.12 15.39 -2.25
N ASP A 80 -0.43 16.52 -1.67
CA ASP A 80 -0.76 17.72 -2.43
C ASP A 80 0.39 18.13 -3.36
N GLY A 81 0.04 18.45 -4.60
CA GLY A 81 1.00 18.81 -5.65
C GLY A 81 1.71 17.62 -6.33
N VAL A 82 1.36 16.39 -5.99
CA VAL A 82 1.91 15.17 -6.59
C VAL A 82 0.83 14.46 -7.41
N PRO A 83 1.12 13.98 -8.63
CA PRO A 83 0.20 13.11 -9.34
C PRO A 83 0.00 11.80 -8.58
N VAL A 84 -1.25 11.47 -8.22
CA VAL A 84 -1.59 10.28 -7.45
C VAL A 84 -2.63 9.45 -8.17
N GLU A 85 -2.38 8.16 -8.24
CA GLU A 85 -3.35 7.14 -8.64
C GLU A 85 -3.73 6.32 -7.41
N THR A 86 -4.94 5.79 -7.37
CA THR A 86 -5.42 4.93 -6.30
C THR A 86 -5.85 3.57 -6.84
N SER A 87 -5.59 2.51 -6.10
CA SER A 87 -5.94 1.15 -6.48
C SER A 87 -6.39 0.36 -5.25
N VAL A 88 -7.50 -0.36 -5.40
CA VAL A 88 -8.03 -1.29 -4.39
C VAL A 88 -8.06 -2.67 -5.00
N ILE A 89 -7.35 -3.61 -4.41
CA ILE A 89 -7.20 -4.99 -4.91
C ILE A 89 -7.60 -5.96 -3.81
N PHE A 90 -8.28 -7.04 -4.20
CA PHE A 90 -8.64 -8.13 -3.30
C PHE A 90 -7.75 -9.34 -3.55
N GLY A 91 -7.20 -9.90 -2.48
CA GLY A 91 -6.36 -11.08 -2.56
C GLY A 91 -5.33 -11.18 -1.43
N ASP A 92 -4.31 -11.98 -1.67
CA ASP A 92 -3.16 -12.09 -0.75
C ASP A 92 -2.27 -10.85 -0.88
N ARG A 93 -2.03 -10.21 0.25
CA ARG A 93 -1.30 -8.95 0.30
C ARG A 93 0.07 -9.00 -0.37
N THR A 94 0.85 -10.03 -0.07
CA THR A 94 2.22 -10.17 -0.59
C THR A 94 2.23 -10.36 -2.10
N VAL A 95 1.34 -11.22 -2.57
CA VAL A 95 1.22 -11.57 -3.99
C VAL A 95 0.75 -10.34 -4.77
N GLU A 96 -0.30 -9.67 -4.29
CA GLU A 96 -0.92 -8.55 -5.00
C GLU A 96 -0.01 -7.30 -5.03
N ILE A 97 0.74 -7.03 -3.96
CA ILE A 97 1.74 -5.94 -3.97
C ILE A 97 2.82 -6.21 -5.03
N GLY A 98 3.31 -7.44 -5.12
CA GLY A 98 4.30 -7.83 -6.13
C GLY A 98 3.77 -7.67 -7.56
N LEU A 99 2.56 -8.17 -7.82
CA LEU A 99 1.90 -8.05 -9.13
C LEU A 99 1.63 -6.59 -9.51
N GLU A 100 1.18 -5.79 -8.57
CA GLU A 100 0.90 -4.38 -8.81
C GLU A 100 2.17 -3.58 -9.06
N ALA A 101 3.27 -3.89 -8.36
CA ALA A 101 4.56 -3.29 -8.60
C ALA A 101 5.06 -3.56 -10.03
N GLU A 102 4.84 -4.76 -10.53
CA GLU A 102 5.14 -5.12 -11.93
C GLU A 102 4.23 -4.39 -12.93
N CYS A 103 2.92 -4.43 -12.72
CA CYS A 103 1.94 -3.78 -13.61
C CYS A 103 2.13 -2.27 -13.68
N PHE A 104 2.45 -1.66 -12.57
CA PHE A 104 2.72 -0.22 -12.49
C PHE A 104 4.10 0.17 -12.99
N HIS A 105 4.98 -0.81 -13.22
CA HIS A 105 6.40 -0.58 -13.49
C HIS A 105 7.05 0.29 -12.40
N ALA A 106 6.81 -0.08 -11.14
CA ALA A 106 7.30 0.68 -10.00
C ALA A 106 8.83 0.69 -9.95
N ASP A 107 9.41 1.88 -9.83
CA ASP A 107 10.84 2.04 -9.56
C ASP A 107 11.13 1.93 -8.05
N LEU A 108 10.16 2.31 -7.24
CA LEU A 108 10.27 2.34 -5.79
C LEU A 108 8.98 1.82 -5.13
N VAL A 109 9.12 0.92 -4.18
CA VAL A 109 8.05 0.50 -3.28
C VAL A 109 8.36 1.00 -1.88
N VAL A 110 7.45 1.78 -1.29
CA VAL A 110 7.62 2.36 0.05
C VAL A 110 6.70 1.66 1.03
N LEU A 111 7.29 1.02 2.03
CA LEU A 111 6.56 0.30 3.06
C LEU A 111 6.69 1.01 4.41
N PRO A 112 5.58 1.25 5.13
CA PRO A 112 5.66 1.70 6.52
C PRO A 112 6.28 0.59 7.38
N LEU A 113 7.24 0.95 8.22
CA LEU A 113 7.90 0.03 9.14
C LEU A 113 7.32 0.21 10.52
N GLU A 114 6.52 -0.74 10.95
CA GLU A 114 6.12 -0.83 12.35
C GLU A 114 7.17 -1.59 13.17
N ARG A 115 7.53 -1.04 14.33
CA ARG A 115 8.57 -1.55 15.23
C ARG A 115 8.23 -2.88 15.91
N ARG A 116 7.00 -3.39 15.74
CA ARG A 116 6.63 -4.74 16.20
C ARG A 116 7.02 -5.74 15.12
N ARG A 117 7.61 -6.88 15.55
CA ARG A 117 7.92 -8.07 14.74
C ARG A 117 6.82 -8.32 13.72
N SER A 118 6.82 -7.51 12.70
CA SER A 118 5.81 -7.51 11.67
C SER A 118 6.20 -8.53 10.62
N PRO A 119 5.24 -9.27 10.08
CA PRO A 119 5.43 -10.04 8.85
C PRO A 119 5.97 -9.19 7.68
N ALA A 120 6.03 -7.88 7.80
CA ALA A 120 6.57 -6.97 6.78
C ALA A 120 8.06 -7.22 6.45
N ALA A 121 8.89 -7.66 7.42
CA ALA A 121 10.26 -8.07 7.13
C ALA A 121 10.30 -9.35 6.29
N TRP A 122 9.42 -10.30 6.58
CA TRP A 122 9.22 -11.51 5.81
C TRP A 122 8.61 -11.21 4.42
N LEU A 123 7.67 -10.27 4.35
CA LEU A 123 7.06 -9.75 3.13
C LEU A 123 8.09 -9.12 2.19
N ALA A 124 8.96 -8.26 2.72
CA ALA A 124 9.99 -7.62 1.92
C ALA A 124 11.03 -8.62 1.42
N ASP A 125 11.36 -9.64 2.21
CA ASP A 125 12.30 -10.69 1.81
C ASP A 125 11.67 -11.60 0.74
N ARG A 126 10.39 -11.90 0.86
CA ARG A 126 9.65 -12.70 -0.13
C ARG A 126 9.39 -11.91 -1.42
N ALA A 127 9.06 -10.62 -1.33
CA ALA A 127 8.95 -9.75 -2.49
C ALA A 127 10.28 -9.61 -3.21
N ARG A 128 11.39 -9.49 -2.48
CA ARG A 128 12.74 -9.53 -3.07
C ARG A 128 13.02 -10.83 -3.81
N ARG A 129 12.62 -11.97 -3.26
CA ARG A 129 12.82 -13.28 -3.90
C ARG A 129 11.96 -13.46 -5.16
N LEU A 130 10.74 -12.98 -5.14
CA LEU A 130 9.85 -13.01 -6.31
C LEU A 130 10.29 -12.04 -7.41
N LEU A 131 10.89 -10.90 -7.03
CA LEU A 131 11.42 -9.89 -7.94
C LEU A 131 12.86 -10.18 -8.38
N ALA A 132 13.64 -10.93 -7.60
CA ALA A 132 15.02 -11.34 -7.94
C ALA A 132 15.11 -12.32 -9.11
N SER A 133 13.99 -12.89 -9.55
CA SER A 133 13.94 -13.73 -10.74
C SER A 133 13.86 -12.97 -12.07
N ARG A 134 13.95 -11.63 -12.05
CA ARG A 134 13.95 -10.78 -13.25
C ARG A 134 15.22 -9.95 -13.38
N PRO A 135 15.97 -10.07 -14.49
CA PRO A 135 17.28 -9.44 -14.64
C PRO A 135 17.28 -7.98 -15.13
N ALA A 136 16.19 -7.23 -15.09
CA ALA A 136 16.16 -5.97 -15.82
C ALA A 136 15.72 -4.70 -15.09
N ASN A 137 15.05 -4.77 -13.93
CA ASN A 137 14.72 -3.56 -13.17
C ASN A 137 14.86 -3.84 -11.67
N GLU A 138 15.88 -3.27 -11.06
CA GLU A 138 15.97 -3.18 -9.61
C GLU A 138 14.81 -2.31 -9.10
N ILE A 139 13.82 -2.93 -8.49
CA ILE A 139 12.81 -2.20 -7.74
C ILE A 139 13.39 -1.93 -6.36
N ASP A 140 13.65 -0.68 -6.08
CA ASP A 140 14.08 -0.26 -4.76
C ASP A 140 12.94 -0.38 -3.75
N VAL A 141 13.21 -0.98 -2.59
CA VAL A 141 12.27 -1.07 -1.49
C VAL A 141 12.76 -0.17 -0.35
N LEU A 142 12.04 0.92 -0.15
CA LEU A 142 12.28 1.85 0.95
C LEU A 142 11.36 1.51 2.14
N ARG A 143 11.97 1.28 3.30
CA ARG A 143 11.25 1.08 4.56
C ARG A 143 11.32 2.37 5.38
N VAL A 144 10.18 2.91 5.71
CA VAL A 144 10.09 4.14 6.49
C VAL A 144 9.58 3.82 7.88
N SER A 145 10.40 4.09 8.90
CA SER A 145 10.00 4.00 10.30
C SER A 145 9.83 5.39 10.90
N ALA A 146 8.72 5.63 11.59
CA ALA A 146 8.58 6.80 12.43
C ALA A 146 9.45 6.58 13.69
N LEU A 147 10.51 7.33 13.82
CA LEU A 147 11.23 7.46 15.10
C LEU A 147 10.27 8.11 16.10
N ARG A 148 9.79 7.36 17.09
CA ARG A 148 9.19 7.99 18.27
C ARG A 148 10.26 8.89 18.87
N ALA A 149 10.02 10.19 18.86
CA ALA A 149 10.75 11.09 19.72
C ALA A 149 10.57 10.56 21.16
N GLN A 150 11.64 10.06 21.76
CA GLN A 150 11.63 9.76 23.18
C GLN A 150 11.42 11.09 23.89
N PRO A 151 10.46 11.20 24.82
CA PRO A 151 10.41 12.37 25.65
C PRO A 151 11.76 12.43 26.39
N ILE A 152 12.44 13.53 26.20
CA ILE A 152 13.64 13.86 27.00
C ILE A 152 13.13 13.97 28.44
N ALA A 153 13.55 13.04 29.28
CA ALA A 153 13.26 13.07 30.70
C ALA A 153 13.98 14.25 31.35
#